data_9e9f5be849ef68e5d4d6354c8d3ccf28
#
_entry.id   9e9f5be849ef68e5d4d6354c8d3ccf28
#
_cell.length_a   1.000
_cell.length_b   1.000
_cell.length_c   1.000
_cell.angle_alpha   90.00
_cell.angle_beta   90.00
_cell.angle_gamma   90.00
#
_symmetry.space_group_name_H-M   'P 1'
#
loop_
_entity.id
_entity.type
_entity.pdbx_description
1 polymer ?
#
loop_
_entity_poly.entity_id
_entity_poly.type
_entity_poly.pdbx_seq_one_letter_code
_entity_poly.pdbx_strand_id
1 'polypeptide(L)'
;MLSQWGKAQGTKRVSNLWKELLEGEISLEDSTPPKRTVHVACVKITDNNGNMLLESHQEMSDGSIRHRNRPLSEKMKPGESVYSACLRGIREELGSTLGSAECVDMRSHSYQREEEERESFTYPGLMTRYVLHHMEAVMEHLPSNDFVTEENEYSADNNVGDMSRSLDDENALVGVRRHFWKWIPSS
;
A
#
# COMPACT_ATOMS: atom_id res chain seq x y z
N MET A 1 10.66 22.08 0.57
CA MET A 1 10.55 20.61 0.54
C MET A 1 9.67 20.11 1.71
N LEU A 2 10.10 20.18 2.97
CA LEU A 2 9.33 19.66 4.12
C LEU A 2 8.01 20.41 4.43
N SER A 3 7.84 21.64 3.94
CA SER A 3 6.67 22.49 4.24
C SER A 3 5.34 21.97 3.72
N GLN A 4 5.37 21.04 2.77
CA GLN A 4 4.17 20.44 2.18
C GLN A 4 3.79 19.08 2.81
N TRP A 5 4.73 18.45 3.54
CA TRP A 5 4.53 17.13 4.11
C TRP A 5 3.46 17.14 5.20
N GLY A 6 2.46 16.27 5.03
CA GLY A 6 1.29 16.18 5.90
C GLY A 6 0.32 17.36 5.81
N LYS A 7 0.52 18.30 4.85
CA LYS A 7 -0.36 19.44 4.61
C LYS A 7 -1.04 19.39 3.24
N ALA A 8 -0.29 19.01 2.19
CA ALA A 8 -0.88 18.79 0.89
C ALA A 8 -1.66 17.48 0.86
N GLN A 9 -2.75 17.44 0.09
CA GLN A 9 -3.62 16.27 -0.01
C GLN A 9 -2.83 15.01 -0.42
N GLY A 10 -3.00 13.92 0.31
CA GLY A 10 -2.36 12.63 0.05
C GLY A 10 -0.88 12.55 0.44
N THR A 11 -0.31 13.60 1.04
CA THR A 11 1.07 13.58 1.54
C THR A 11 1.14 13.01 2.96
N LYS A 12 2.26 12.38 3.28
CA LYS A 12 2.58 11.85 4.61
C LYS A 12 3.44 12.84 5.39
N ARG A 13 3.45 12.71 6.71
CA ARG A 13 4.25 13.52 7.63
C ARG A 13 5.67 12.97 7.79
N VAL A 14 6.57 13.75 8.36
CA VAL A 14 7.94 13.31 8.71
C VAL A 14 7.91 12.11 9.67
N SER A 15 6.94 12.09 10.61
CA SER A 15 6.74 10.97 11.53
C SER A 15 6.45 9.64 10.81
N ASN A 16 5.73 9.68 9.69
CA ASN A 16 5.50 8.49 8.86
C ASN A 16 6.80 8.00 8.21
N LEU A 17 7.63 8.91 7.66
CA LEU A 17 8.92 8.53 7.07
C LEU A 17 9.85 7.93 8.12
N TRP A 18 9.85 8.50 9.32
CA TRP A 18 10.65 8.01 10.44
C TRP A 18 10.20 6.61 10.87
N LYS A 19 8.89 6.36 10.97
CA LYS A 19 8.34 5.03 11.24
C LYS A 19 8.78 4.02 10.18
N GLU A 20 8.58 4.33 8.88
CA GLU A 20 8.99 3.48 7.76
C GLU A 20 10.49 3.13 7.80
N LEU A 21 11.33 4.09 8.21
CA LEU A 21 12.78 3.87 8.36
C LEU A 21 13.13 2.98 9.55
N LEU A 22 12.49 3.19 10.71
CA LEU A 22 12.69 2.38 11.91
C LEU A 22 12.23 0.93 11.70
N GLU A 23 11.15 0.73 10.97
CA GLU A 23 10.61 -0.59 10.63
C GLU A 23 11.41 -1.27 9.50
N GLY A 24 12.36 -0.56 8.90
CA GLY A 24 13.21 -1.07 7.81
C GLY A 24 12.47 -1.26 6.48
N GLU A 25 11.28 -0.70 6.33
CA GLU A 25 10.50 -0.74 5.08
C GLU A 25 11.13 0.12 3.96
N ILE A 26 11.96 1.07 4.36
CA ILE A 26 12.71 1.94 3.44
C ILE A 26 14.16 2.08 3.89
N SER A 27 15.03 2.50 2.98
CA SER A 27 16.36 3.01 3.31
C SER A 27 16.55 4.42 2.76
N LEU A 28 17.41 5.19 3.42
CA LEU A 28 17.86 6.50 2.94
C LEU A 28 19.35 6.42 2.61
N GLU A 29 19.70 6.81 1.40
CA GLU A 29 21.09 6.98 0.99
C GLU A 29 21.61 8.34 1.50
N ASP A 30 22.78 8.33 2.13
CA ASP A 30 23.47 9.56 2.57
C ASP A 30 24.06 10.27 1.36
N SER A 31 23.21 10.98 0.65
CA SER A 31 23.52 11.77 -0.54
C SER A 31 22.90 13.16 -0.41
N THR A 32 23.31 14.11 -1.26
CA THR A 32 22.77 15.47 -1.26
C THR A 32 22.14 15.78 -2.62
N PRO A 33 20.80 15.83 -2.71
CA PRO A 33 19.80 15.52 -1.68
C PRO A 33 19.72 14.02 -1.35
N PRO A 34 19.18 13.63 -0.17
CA PRO A 34 19.03 12.24 0.19
C PRO A 34 18.10 11.51 -0.78
N LYS A 35 18.41 10.24 -1.07
CA LYS A 35 17.60 9.37 -1.92
C LYS A 35 16.97 8.25 -1.08
N ARG A 36 15.67 8.08 -1.22
CA ARG A 36 14.92 6.99 -0.57
C ARG A 36 14.90 5.78 -1.49
N THR A 37 15.04 4.56 -0.92
CA THR A 37 14.76 3.31 -1.62
C THR A 37 13.64 2.57 -0.91
N VAL A 38 12.70 2.02 -1.67
CA VAL A 38 11.58 1.23 -1.17
C VAL A 38 11.33 0.03 -2.08
N HIS A 39 11.20 -1.15 -1.49
CA HIS A 39 10.77 -2.36 -2.17
C HIS A 39 9.26 -2.50 -2.05
N VAL A 40 8.58 -2.74 -3.16
CA VAL A 40 7.12 -2.81 -3.24
C VAL A 40 6.72 -4.10 -3.95
N ALA A 41 5.92 -4.92 -3.28
CA ALA A 41 5.25 -6.05 -3.90
C ALA A 41 3.99 -5.54 -4.60
N CYS A 42 3.86 -5.85 -5.90
CA CYS A 42 2.73 -5.46 -6.73
C CYS A 42 2.00 -6.72 -7.20
N VAL A 43 0.71 -6.83 -6.91
CA VAL A 43 -0.09 -8.00 -7.27
C VAL A 43 -1.10 -7.62 -8.34
N LYS A 44 -0.92 -8.19 -9.54
CA LYS A 44 -1.92 -8.13 -10.60
C LYS A 44 -2.95 -9.22 -10.35
N ILE A 45 -4.07 -8.86 -9.75
CA ILE A 45 -5.17 -9.78 -9.47
C ILE A 45 -6.12 -9.80 -10.66
N THR A 46 -6.47 -11.02 -11.12
CA THR A 46 -7.46 -11.23 -12.18
C THR A 46 -8.58 -12.13 -11.69
N ASP A 47 -9.78 -11.92 -12.24
CA ASP A 47 -10.89 -12.85 -12.11
C ASP A 47 -10.82 -13.96 -13.18
N ASN A 48 -11.78 -14.91 -13.11
CA ASN A 48 -11.87 -16.00 -14.09
C ASN A 48 -12.25 -15.54 -15.51
N ASN A 49 -12.73 -14.30 -15.68
CA ASN A 49 -13.04 -13.72 -16.97
C ASN A 49 -11.85 -12.94 -17.56
N GLY A 50 -10.74 -12.85 -16.82
CA GLY A 50 -9.56 -12.11 -17.22
C GLY A 50 -9.65 -10.60 -16.93
N ASN A 51 -10.66 -10.12 -16.18
CA ASN A 51 -10.67 -8.73 -15.75
C ASN A 51 -9.60 -8.50 -14.67
N MET A 52 -8.95 -7.34 -14.72
CA MET A 52 -7.92 -6.97 -13.77
C MET A 52 -8.48 -6.06 -12.68
N LEU A 53 -8.16 -6.37 -11.42
CA LEU A 53 -8.51 -5.54 -10.26
C LEU A 53 -7.53 -4.37 -10.13
N LEU A 54 -8.07 -3.15 -10.05
CA LEU A 54 -7.30 -1.94 -9.77
C LEU A 54 -7.85 -1.23 -8.54
N GLU A 55 -6.94 -0.73 -7.73
CA GLU A 55 -7.23 0.25 -6.70
C GLU A 55 -7.40 1.63 -7.35
N SER A 56 -8.62 2.15 -7.40
CA SER A 56 -8.91 3.45 -7.99
C SER A 56 -8.41 4.59 -7.10
N HIS A 57 -8.70 4.53 -5.82
CA HIS A 57 -8.28 5.52 -4.82
C HIS A 57 -8.34 4.93 -3.40
N GLN A 58 -7.72 5.64 -2.48
CA GLN A 58 -7.73 5.37 -1.05
C GLN A 58 -8.35 6.55 -0.29
N GLU A 59 -9.09 6.26 0.77
CA GLU A 59 -9.46 7.22 1.80
C GLU A 59 -8.47 7.08 2.94
N MET A 60 -7.86 8.20 3.33
CA MET A 60 -6.86 8.26 4.39
C MET A 60 -7.52 8.50 5.75
N SER A 61 -6.80 8.22 6.83
CA SER A 61 -7.28 8.43 8.21
C SER A 61 -7.62 9.89 8.54
N ASP A 62 -7.04 10.85 7.80
CA ASP A 62 -7.33 12.28 7.90
C ASP A 62 -8.50 12.72 6.99
N GLY A 63 -9.19 11.78 6.33
CA GLY A 63 -10.30 12.04 5.40
C GLY A 63 -9.86 12.48 4.00
N SER A 64 -8.57 12.61 3.72
CA SER A 64 -8.09 12.94 2.39
C SER A 64 -8.22 11.76 1.42
N ILE A 65 -8.34 12.06 0.13
CA ILE A 65 -8.41 11.05 -0.95
C ILE A 65 -7.09 11.01 -1.71
N ARG A 66 -6.59 9.80 -1.90
CA ARG A 66 -5.40 9.52 -2.72
C ARG A 66 -5.76 8.70 -3.94
N HIS A 67 -5.69 9.30 -5.13
CA HIS A 67 -5.89 8.58 -6.38
C HIS A 67 -4.71 7.65 -6.68
N ARG A 68 -5.02 6.43 -7.14
CA ARG A 68 -4.02 5.37 -7.35
C ARG A 68 -4.05 4.83 -8.79
N ASN A 69 -5.17 4.28 -9.24
CA ASN A 69 -5.34 3.62 -10.54
C ASN A 69 -4.24 2.60 -10.86
N ARG A 70 -3.94 1.72 -9.92
CA ARG A 70 -2.88 0.71 -10.04
C ARG A 70 -3.26 -0.60 -9.35
N PRO A 71 -2.59 -1.71 -9.68
CA PRO A 71 -2.75 -2.98 -8.95
C PRO A 71 -2.46 -2.82 -7.46
N LEU A 72 -2.94 -3.75 -6.65
CA LEU A 72 -2.59 -3.88 -5.24
C LEU A 72 -1.07 -3.76 -5.06
N SER A 73 -0.64 -2.93 -4.14
CA SER A 73 0.78 -2.62 -3.97
C SER A 73 1.12 -2.38 -2.51
N GLU A 74 1.97 -3.24 -1.96
CA GLU A 74 2.33 -3.26 -0.56
C GLU A 74 3.85 -3.12 -0.37
N LYS A 75 4.30 -2.31 0.60
CA LYS A 75 5.72 -2.22 0.94
C LYS A 75 6.20 -3.51 1.57
N MET A 76 7.36 -3.98 1.14
CA MET A 76 7.95 -5.18 1.69
C MET A 76 8.61 -4.87 3.05
N LYS A 77 8.49 -5.81 3.98
CA LYS A 77 9.18 -5.79 5.29
C LYS A 77 10.59 -6.40 5.17
N PRO A 78 11.52 -6.07 6.06
CA PRO A 78 12.87 -6.66 6.06
C PRO A 78 12.84 -8.18 6.10
N GLY A 79 13.56 -8.82 5.17
CA GLY A 79 13.65 -10.28 5.10
C GLY A 79 12.39 -10.99 4.57
N GLU A 80 11.35 -10.25 4.20
CA GLU A 80 10.12 -10.81 3.64
C GLU A 80 10.34 -11.24 2.19
N SER A 81 9.83 -12.43 1.83
CA SER A 81 9.83 -12.85 0.43
C SER A 81 8.74 -12.09 -0.35
N VAL A 82 8.94 -11.94 -1.66
CA VAL A 82 7.92 -11.32 -2.54
C VAL A 82 6.58 -12.02 -2.42
N TYR A 83 6.59 -13.35 -2.39
CA TYR A 83 5.38 -14.17 -2.23
C TYR A 83 4.64 -13.85 -0.92
N SER A 84 5.39 -13.80 0.20
CA SER A 84 4.81 -13.48 1.52
C SER A 84 4.26 -12.05 1.56
N ALA A 85 4.98 -11.07 0.97
CA ALA A 85 4.53 -9.69 0.89
C ALA A 85 3.23 -9.55 0.08
N CYS A 86 3.13 -10.26 -1.06
CA CYS A 86 1.92 -10.30 -1.87
C CYS A 86 0.72 -10.87 -1.09
N LEU A 87 0.90 -12.01 -0.42
CA LEU A 87 -0.17 -12.61 0.39
C LEU A 87 -0.57 -11.72 1.57
N ARG A 88 0.39 -11.08 2.22
CA ARG A 88 0.11 -10.13 3.31
C ARG A 88 -0.71 -8.95 2.79
N GLY A 89 -0.29 -8.30 1.70
CA GLY A 89 -1.02 -7.19 1.10
C GLY A 89 -2.45 -7.57 0.71
N ILE A 90 -2.66 -8.76 0.14
CA ILE A 90 -4.01 -9.27 -0.16
C ILE A 90 -4.86 -9.41 1.11
N ARG A 91 -4.29 -9.93 2.20
CA ARG A 91 -5.01 -10.09 3.48
C ARG A 91 -5.32 -8.76 4.15
N GLU A 92 -4.37 -7.84 4.15
CA GLU A 92 -4.51 -6.52 4.77
C GLU A 92 -5.53 -5.66 4.00
N GLU A 93 -5.42 -5.60 2.68
CA GLU A 93 -6.25 -4.70 1.87
C GLU A 93 -7.60 -5.32 1.44
N LEU A 94 -7.68 -6.63 1.20
CA LEU A 94 -8.88 -7.31 0.72
C LEU A 94 -9.55 -8.22 1.77
N GLY A 95 -8.92 -8.43 2.91
CA GLY A 95 -9.34 -9.40 3.92
C GLY A 95 -10.77 -9.23 4.42
N SER A 96 -11.30 -8.00 4.41
CA SER A 96 -12.69 -7.73 4.81
C SER A 96 -13.73 -8.32 3.84
N THR A 97 -13.33 -8.67 2.61
CA THR A 97 -14.18 -9.30 1.59
C THR A 97 -13.88 -10.78 1.39
N LEU A 98 -12.71 -11.22 1.87
CA LEU A 98 -12.32 -12.63 1.80
C LEU A 98 -13.01 -13.38 2.93
N GLY A 99 -13.97 -14.23 2.63
CA GLY A 99 -14.53 -15.18 3.60
C GLY A 99 -13.47 -16.17 4.11
N SER A 100 -13.88 -17.19 4.86
CA SER A 100 -13.00 -18.22 5.43
C SER A 100 -12.25 -19.10 4.39
N ALA A 101 -12.56 -18.97 3.10
CA ALA A 101 -11.92 -19.70 2.00
C ALA A 101 -11.03 -18.73 1.19
N GLU A 102 -9.79 -18.57 1.61
CA GLU A 102 -8.76 -17.85 0.86
C GLU A 102 -8.34 -18.69 -0.36
N CYS A 103 -9.05 -18.57 -1.48
CA CYS A 103 -8.62 -19.15 -2.75
C CYS A 103 -7.82 -18.09 -3.52
N VAL A 104 -6.53 -17.93 -3.17
CA VAL A 104 -5.58 -17.12 -3.91
C VAL A 104 -4.65 -18.04 -4.68
N ASP A 105 -4.77 -18.09 -5.99
CA ASP A 105 -3.82 -18.79 -6.86
C ASP A 105 -2.70 -17.83 -7.29
N MET A 106 -1.62 -17.82 -6.51
CA MET A 106 -0.42 -17.02 -6.80
C MET A 106 0.44 -17.72 -7.86
N ARG A 107 0.64 -17.07 -8.98
CA ARG A 107 1.45 -17.59 -10.10
C ARG A 107 2.93 -17.26 -9.91
N SER A 108 3.67 -18.11 -9.18
CA SER A 108 5.07 -17.88 -8.84
C SER A 108 6.02 -17.72 -10.04
N HIS A 109 5.67 -18.29 -11.20
CA HIS A 109 6.44 -18.13 -12.45
C HIS A 109 6.20 -16.80 -13.19
N SER A 110 5.23 -15.98 -12.72
CA SER A 110 4.93 -14.66 -13.28
C SER A 110 5.82 -13.54 -12.74
N TYR A 111 6.72 -13.84 -11.81
CA TYR A 111 7.55 -12.84 -11.15
C TYR A 111 8.37 -12.01 -12.14
N GLN A 112 8.26 -10.69 -12.00
CA GLN A 112 9.05 -9.69 -12.71
C GLN A 112 9.54 -8.63 -11.73
N ARG A 113 10.75 -8.10 -11.99
CA ARG A 113 11.35 -7.02 -11.21
C ARG A 113 11.57 -5.81 -12.09
N GLU A 114 11.16 -4.66 -11.64
CA GLU A 114 11.34 -3.37 -12.30
C GLU A 114 11.92 -2.36 -11.30
N GLU A 115 12.73 -1.43 -11.78
CA GLU A 115 13.21 -0.30 -10.99
C GLU A 115 12.84 1.01 -11.69
N GLU A 116 12.30 1.95 -10.93
CA GLU A 116 12.04 3.31 -11.37
C GLU A 116 12.53 4.33 -10.35
N GLU A 117 13.06 5.44 -10.82
CA GLU A 117 13.41 6.57 -9.97
C GLU A 117 12.49 7.75 -10.30
N ARG A 118 11.79 8.25 -9.29
CA ARG A 118 10.94 9.43 -9.41
C ARG A 118 10.76 10.11 -8.07
N GLU A 119 10.29 11.34 -8.12
CA GLU A 119 9.88 12.05 -6.90
C GLU A 119 8.72 11.32 -6.22
N SER A 120 8.80 11.21 -4.90
CA SER A 120 7.73 10.58 -4.13
C SER A 120 6.48 11.45 -4.09
N PHE A 121 5.34 10.87 -4.45
CA PHE A 121 4.05 11.56 -4.30
C PHE A 121 3.72 11.83 -2.83
N THR A 122 4.01 10.87 -1.94
CA THR A 122 3.69 10.97 -0.50
C THR A 122 4.68 11.82 0.28
N TYR A 123 5.88 12.03 -0.25
CA TYR A 123 6.94 12.86 0.31
C TYR A 123 7.50 13.80 -0.78
N PRO A 124 6.76 14.86 -1.16
CA PRO A 124 7.16 15.76 -2.24
C PRO A 124 8.58 16.33 -2.05
N GLY A 125 9.38 16.31 -3.12
CA GLY A 125 10.78 16.71 -3.10
C GLY A 125 11.76 15.62 -2.68
N LEU A 126 11.30 14.43 -2.26
CA LEU A 126 12.16 13.30 -1.93
C LEU A 126 12.26 12.35 -3.14
N MET A 127 13.43 12.31 -3.78
CA MET A 127 13.71 11.35 -4.84
C MET A 127 13.68 9.93 -4.28
N THR A 128 12.94 9.05 -4.95
CA THR A 128 12.73 7.68 -4.48
C THR A 128 13.02 6.69 -5.61
N ARG A 129 13.87 5.72 -5.31
CA ARG A 129 14.04 4.50 -6.10
C ARG A 129 12.99 3.49 -5.64
N TYR A 130 12.07 3.16 -6.52
CA TYR A 130 11.09 2.10 -6.33
C TYR A 130 11.61 0.81 -6.96
N VAL A 131 11.79 -0.22 -6.16
CA VAL A 131 12.08 -1.57 -6.62
C VAL A 131 10.76 -2.34 -6.59
N LEU A 132 10.14 -2.49 -7.75
CA LEU A 132 8.83 -3.09 -7.92
C LEU A 132 8.98 -4.58 -8.20
N HIS A 133 8.29 -5.40 -7.41
CA HIS A 133 8.25 -6.85 -7.51
C HIS A 133 6.83 -7.26 -7.91
N HIS A 134 6.64 -7.54 -9.20
CA HIS A 134 5.34 -7.89 -9.77
C HIS A 134 5.09 -9.38 -9.69
N MET A 135 3.90 -9.76 -9.26
CA MET A 135 3.36 -11.12 -9.35
C MET A 135 1.91 -11.09 -9.82
N GLU A 136 1.48 -12.18 -10.47
CA GLU A 136 0.09 -12.38 -10.86
C GLU A 136 -0.60 -13.32 -9.87
N ALA A 137 -1.87 -13.03 -9.60
CA ALA A 137 -2.76 -13.88 -8.82
C ALA A 137 -4.12 -13.99 -9.51
N VAL A 138 -4.75 -15.17 -9.40
CA VAL A 138 -6.15 -15.35 -9.74
C VAL A 138 -6.92 -15.50 -8.45
N MET A 139 -7.99 -14.72 -8.30
CA MET A 139 -8.85 -14.77 -7.12
C MET A 139 -10.29 -14.99 -7.53
N GLU A 140 -10.87 -16.02 -6.95
CA GLU A 140 -12.31 -16.30 -7.04
C GLU A 140 -13.02 -15.63 -5.84
N HIS A 141 -14.31 -15.40 -5.99
CA HIS A 141 -15.19 -14.92 -4.91
C HIS A 141 -15.03 -13.46 -4.46
N LEU A 142 -14.21 -12.65 -5.14
CA LEU A 142 -14.28 -11.21 -4.97
C LEU A 142 -15.61 -10.66 -5.55
N PRO A 143 -16.14 -9.52 -5.02
CA PRO A 143 -17.33 -8.90 -5.60
C PRO A 143 -17.15 -8.61 -7.09
N SER A 144 -18.16 -8.92 -7.90
CA SER A 144 -18.11 -8.77 -9.36
C SER A 144 -18.27 -7.31 -9.86
N ASN A 145 -18.76 -6.42 -9.00
CA ASN A 145 -18.86 -4.99 -9.24
C ASN A 145 -17.75 -4.25 -8.48
N ASP A 146 -17.63 -2.93 -8.70
CA ASP A 146 -16.78 -2.08 -7.89
C ASP A 146 -17.13 -2.22 -6.40
N PHE A 147 -16.11 -2.26 -5.53
CA PHE A 147 -16.31 -2.51 -4.11
C PHE A 147 -15.31 -1.72 -3.25
N VAL A 148 -15.56 -1.72 -1.95
CA VAL A 148 -14.73 -1.02 -0.96
C VAL A 148 -14.31 -2.00 0.10
N THR A 149 -13.06 -1.90 0.53
CA THR A 149 -12.51 -2.65 1.67
C THR A 149 -11.96 -1.70 2.73
N GLU A 150 -11.93 -2.17 3.96
CA GLU A 150 -11.30 -1.47 5.08
C GLU A 150 -9.91 -2.05 5.36
N GLU A 151 -8.96 -1.20 5.71
CA GLU A 151 -7.60 -1.61 6.07
C GLU A 151 -7.61 -2.38 7.39
N ASN A 152 -7.08 -3.60 7.40
CA ASN A 152 -7.06 -4.44 8.60
C ASN A 152 -5.89 -4.17 9.55
N GLU A 153 -4.89 -3.37 9.18
CA GLU A 153 -3.75 -3.03 10.04
C GLU A 153 -4.15 -2.32 11.33
N TYR A 154 -5.29 -1.63 11.35
CA TYR A 154 -5.80 -0.97 12.57
C TYR A 154 -6.26 -1.94 13.66
N SER A 155 -6.34 -3.23 13.39
CA SER A 155 -6.81 -4.23 14.36
C SER A 155 -5.71 -4.83 15.25
N ALA A 156 -4.44 -4.69 14.88
CA ALA A 156 -3.33 -5.34 15.59
C ALA A 156 -2.69 -4.48 16.71
N ASP A 157 -2.77 -3.15 16.63
CA ASP A 157 -2.13 -2.23 17.59
C ASP A 157 -3.07 -1.73 18.71
N ASN A 158 -4.32 -2.22 18.78
CA ASN A 158 -5.29 -1.78 19.79
C ASN A 158 -5.12 -2.40 21.19
N ASN A 159 -3.98 -2.98 21.52
CA ASN A 159 -3.72 -3.57 22.84
C ASN A 159 -2.75 -2.74 23.70
N VAL A 160 -2.61 -1.45 23.42
CA VAL A 160 -1.98 -0.51 24.35
C VAL A 160 -2.99 0.60 24.69
N GLY A 161 -3.55 0.46 25.89
CA GLY A 161 -4.24 1.44 26.74
C GLY A 161 -4.95 2.62 26.06
N ASP A 162 -6.26 2.59 26.20
CA ASP A 162 -7.18 3.72 26.24
C ASP A 162 -6.50 5.03 26.72
N MET A 163 -6.16 5.90 25.76
CA MET A 163 -6.01 7.33 26.03
C MET A 163 -6.65 8.09 24.85
N SER A 164 -7.69 8.81 25.15
CA SER A 164 -8.45 9.74 24.32
C SER A 164 -7.60 10.38 23.23
N ARG A 165 -7.77 9.94 21.98
CA ARG A 165 -7.22 10.61 20.80
C ARG A 165 -7.96 11.93 20.61
N SER A 166 -7.35 13.03 21.04
CA SER A 166 -7.76 14.36 20.58
C SER A 166 -7.49 14.45 19.08
N LEU A 167 -8.47 14.97 18.33
CA LEU A 167 -8.42 15.16 16.87
C LEU A 167 -7.36 16.20 16.42
N ASP A 168 -6.59 16.77 17.33
CA ASP A 168 -5.63 17.86 17.12
C ASP A 168 -4.15 17.43 17.27
N ASP A 169 -3.85 16.12 17.24
CA ASP A 169 -2.46 15.68 17.33
C ASP A 169 -1.75 15.84 15.99
N GLU A 170 -1.01 16.94 15.83
CA GLU A 170 -0.16 17.20 14.65
C GLU A 170 0.87 16.08 14.38
N ASN A 171 1.09 15.18 15.33
CA ASN A 171 2.01 14.04 15.22
C ASN A 171 1.32 12.72 14.87
N ALA A 172 -0.02 12.67 14.74
CA ALA A 172 -0.71 11.45 14.37
C ALA A 172 -0.23 10.91 13.01
N LEU A 173 -0.04 9.59 12.92
CA LEU A 173 0.34 8.93 11.67
C LEU A 173 -0.84 8.96 10.70
N VAL A 174 -0.57 9.29 9.43
CA VAL A 174 -1.58 9.22 8.37
C VAL A 174 -1.49 7.83 7.74
N GLY A 175 -2.54 7.04 7.90
CA GLY A 175 -2.69 5.70 7.33
C GLY A 175 -3.83 5.63 6.32
N VAL A 176 -3.96 4.50 5.63
CA VAL A 176 -5.11 4.20 4.80
C VAL A 176 -6.24 3.71 5.68
N ARG A 177 -7.46 4.13 5.41
CA ARG A 177 -8.67 3.69 6.09
C ARG A 177 -9.51 2.78 5.22
N ARG A 178 -9.70 3.16 3.96
CA ARG A 178 -10.49 2.40 2.99
C ARG A 178 -9.82 2.40 1.62
N HIS A 179 -9.98 1.26 0.91
CA HIS A 179 -9.55 1.05 -0.47
C HIS A 179 -10.78 0.94 -1.36
N PHE A 180 -10.75 1.58 -2.51
CA PHE A 180 -11.82 1.56 -3.51
C PHE A 180 -11.33 0.83 -4.75
N TRP A 181 -11.96 -0.30 -5.05
CA TRP A 181 -11.57 -1.25 -6.08
C TRP A 181 -12.50 -1.21 -7.27
N LYS A 182 -11.94 -1.40 -8.45
CA LYS A 182 -12.68 -1.51 -9.71
C LYS A 182 -12.10 -2.62 -10.58
N TRP A 183 -12.97 -3.31 -11.30
CA TRP A 183 -12.58 -4.24 -12.34
C TRP A 183 -12.42 -3.52 -13.67
N ILE A 184 -11.32 -3.82 -14.38
CA ILE A 184 -11.11 -3.34 -15.75
C ILE A 184 -10.89 -4.55 -16.66
N PRO A 185 -11.50 -4.56 -17.88
CA PRO A 185 -11.26 -5.62 -18.84
C PRO A 185 -9.77 -5.70 -19.18
N SER A 186 -9.21 -6.93 -19.22
CA SER A 186 -7.91 -7.14 -19.83
C SER A 186 -8.04 -6.93 -21.33
N SER A 187 -7.31 -5.97 -21.87
CA SER A 187 -7.22 -5.73 -23.33
C SER A 187 -6.48 -6.85 -24.05
#